data_032bab51d759345faba0d09f62174e3e
#
_entry.id   032bab51d759345faba0d09f62174e3e
#
_cell.length_a   1.000
_cell.length_b   1.000
_cell.length_c   1.000
_cell.angle_alpha   90.00
_cell.angle_beta   90.00
_cell.angle_gamma   90.00
#
_symmetry.space_group_name_H-M   'P 1'
#
loop_
_entity.id
_entity.type
_entity.pdbx_description
1 polymer ?
#
loop_
_entity_poly.entity_id
_entity_poly.type
_entity_poly.pdbx_seq_one_letter_code
_entity_poly.pdbx_strand_id
1 'polypeptide(L)'
;INAFVPHAFDLAAFPDEDCPPHFYAWGNNPQFPFFRQLMDYMNRVSHLIQGGRHIPCVALLYSAEGEWMDRESAQPLEEVCLALNRAQIDYEIIPGDVLVSAPVENRRFRAGEETFGALIVSGRRFMSAQLCAWCQSASAQGVSVLFLGAAPAPVDPAAMEAPHPAPGGTVVSQEALVETLRSLGLSEIRCDAPQPYLRYYHYAQEDGEIILFFNEDPVHAIECRVRTPFGADICWYDPWLNELAAAETEDGGVRLRLSPYQMMILKAGNSGAKRLWQPEKAAPVEPEGGWTLSMIPAGETEPSVRLNLPALTNLCAPDLY
;
A
#
# COMPACT_ATOMS: atom_id res chain seq x y z
N ILE A 1 7.77 2.55 3.32
CA ILE A 1 8.29 2.77 4.70
C ILE A 1 9.53 1.91 4.84
N ASN A 2 10.70 2.52 4.84
CA ASN A 2 12.01 1.86 4.97
C ASN A 2 12.64 2.04 6.36
N ALA A 3 11.98 2.74 7.26
CA ALA A 3 12.36 2.88 8.65
C ALA A 3 11.10 2.90 9.52
N PHE A 4 11.18 2.28 10.68
CA PHE A 4 10.11 2.20 11.65
C PHE A 4 10.54 2.76 12.99
N VAL A 5 9.78 3.71 13.50
CA VAL A 5 9.96 4.27 14.84
C VAL A 5 8.69 3.95 15.62
N PRO A 6 8.74 2.95 16.54
CA PRO A 6 7.57 2.57 17.32
C PRO A 6 7.18 3.72 18.24
N HIS A 7 5.91 4.13 18.17
CA HIS A 7 5.33 5.07 19.12
C HIS A 7 4.84 4.33 20.34
N ALA A 8 5.07 4.94 21.51
CA ALA A 8 4.67 4.42 22.80
C ALA A 8 5.37 3.13 23.25
N PHE A 9 6.68 3.06 23.10
CA PHE A 9 7.50 2.21 23.97
C PHE A 9 7.73 2.96 25.29
N ASP A 10 6.70 2.98 26.13
CA ASP A 10 6.69 3.71 27.38
C ASP A 10 7.13 2.81 28.54
N LEU A 11 7.91 3.38 29.48
CA LEU A 11 8.30 2.73 30.72
C LEU A 11 7.27 2.94 31.84
N ALA A 12 6.23 3.73 31.61
CA ALA A 12 5.18 3.96 32.58
C ALA A 12 4.39 2.69 32.89
N ALA A 13 3.90 2.59 34.10
CA ALA A 13 3.02 1.50 34.50
C ALA A 13 1.67 1.60 33.74
N PHE A 14 1.11 0.47 33.38
CA PHE A 14 -0.23 0.43 32.79
C PHE A 14 -1.31 0.55 33.88
N PRO A 15 -2.43 1.27 33.66
CA PRO A 15 -2.71 2.10 32.50
C PRO A 15 -2.01 3.46 32.56
N ASP A 16 -1.54 3.96 31.42
CA ASP A 16 -1.09 5.31 31.23
C ASP A 16 -2.02 6.00 30.23
N GLU A 17 -2.52 7.18 30.57
CA GLU A 17 -3.51 7.89 29.76
C GLU A 17 -2.88 8.62 28.57
N ASP A 18 -1.57 8.87 28.61
CA ASP A 18 -0.89 9.75 27.65
C ASP A 18 -0.48 9.03 26.36
N CYS A 19 -0.17 7.75 26.40
CA CYS A 19 0.53 7.09 25.30
C CYS A 19 0.10 5.63 25.04
N PRO A 20 -1.13 5.36 24.60
CA PRO A 20 -1.51 4.04 24.12
C PRO A 20 -1.03 3.81 22.67
N PRO A 21 -0.66 2.58 22.25
CA PRO A 21 -0.57 1.35 23.03
C PRO A 21 0.78 1.23 23.76
N HIS A 22 0.76 0.73 24.99
CA HIS A 22 1.96 0.52 25.79
C HIS A 22 2.59 -0.83 25.47
N PHE A 23 3.56 -0.89 24.59
CA PHE A 23 4.19 -2.17 24.21
C PHE A 23 4.92 -2.85 25.35
N TYR A 24 5.49 -2.09 26.27
CA TYR A 24 6.23 -2.64 27.39
C TYR A 24 5.42 -2.66 28.68
N ALA A 25 4.85 -1.53 29.12
CA ALA A 25 4.05 -1.37 30.34
C ALA A 25 4.66 -2.10 31.57
N TRP A 26 5.95 -1.88 31.83
CA TRP A 26 6.71 -2.56 32.88
C TRP A 26 6.67 -4.10 32.80
N GLY A 27 6.58 -4.65 31.60
CA GLY A 27 6.44 -6.07 31.35
C GLY A 27 5.03 -6.61 31.57
N ASN A 28 4.06 -5.76 31.88
CA ASN A 28 2.67 -6.17 32.14
C ASN A 28 1.82 -6.27 30.85
N ASN A 29 2.33 -5.78 29.70
CA ASN A 29 1.62 -5.95 28.45
C ASN A 29 1.73 -7.42 27.99
N PRO A 30 0.60 -8.15 27.83
CA PRO A 30 0.61 -9.56 27.44
C PRO A 30 1.18 -9.80 26.04
N GLN A 31 1.29 -8.78 25.19
CA GLN A 31 1.89 -8.86 23.85
C GLN A 31 3.41 -8.68 23.88
N PHE A 32 3.97 -8.10 24.94
CA PHE A 32 5.40 -7.79 25.02
C PHE A 32 6.34 -8.98 24.81
N PRO A 33 6.07 -10.19 25.30
CA PRO A 33 6.91 -11.36 25.03
C PRO A 33 7.08 -11.67 23.53
N PHE A 34 6.12 -11.24 22.70
CA PHE A 34 6.10 -11.44 21.24
C PHE A 34 6.60 -10.24 20.45
N PHE A 35 6.92 -9.13 21.13
CA PHE A 35 7.34 -7.87 20.50
C PHE A 35 8.56 -8.06 19.60
N ARG A 36 9.50 -8.91 20.01
CA ARG A 36 10.68 -9.23 19.21
C ARG A 36 10.31 -9.82 17.84
N GLN A 37 9.32 -10.71 17.78
CA GLN A 37 8.90 -11.32 16.50
C GLN A 37 8.38 -10.26 15.53
N LEU A 38 7.59 -9.31 16.03
CA LEU A 38 7.13 -8.16 15.24
C LEU A 38 8.30 -7.32 14.75
N MET A 39 9.27 -7.01 15.61
CA MET A 39 10.45 -6.21 15.24
C MET A 39 11.33 -6.94 14.22
N ASP A 40 11.55 -8.22 14.35
CA ASP A 40 12.30 -9.02 13.40
C ASP A 40 11.62 -9.02 12.01
N TYR A 41 10.31 -9.19 11.97
CA TYR A 41 9.51 -9.07 10.73
C TYR A 41 9.66 -7.68 10.11
N MET A 42 9.45 -6.61 10.87
CA MET A 42 9.54 -5.24 10.39
C MET A 42 10.94 -4.88 9.90
N ASN A 43 11.98 -5.34 10.60
CA ASN A 43 13.37 -5.13 10.19
C ASN A 43 13.67 -5.82 8.86
N ARG A 44 13.17 -7.05 8.64
CA ARG A 44 13.35 -7.76 7.35
C ARG A 44 12.69 -7.00 6.21
N VAL A 45 11.43 -6.59 6.38
CA VAL A 45 10.72 -5.82 5.34
C VAL A 45 11.41 -4.48 5.09
N SER A 46 11.77 -3.73 6.15
CA SER A 46 12.46 -2.44 6.02
C SER A 46 13.81 -2.58 5.31
N HIS A 47 14.57 -3.65 5.62
CA HIS A 47 15.84 -3.94 4.95
C HIS A 47 15.67 -4.17 3.45
N LEU A 48 14.62 -4.89 3.06
CA LEU A 48 14.34 -5.21 1.64
C LEU A 48 13.92 -4.01 0.80
N ILE A 49 13.50 -2.90 1.42
CA ILE A 49 13.10 -1.68 0.73
C ILE A 49 14.01 -0.49 1.06
N GLN A 50 15.30 -0.77 1.38
CA GLN A 50 16.34 0.22 1.57
C GLN A 50 17.35 0.21 0.43
N GLY A 51 17.91 1.39 0.12
CA GLY A 51 19.04 1.53 -0.81
C GLY A 51 18.71 1.32 -2.28
N GLY A 52 17.46 1.12 -2.63
CA GLY A 52 16.98 0.99 -3.99
C GLY A 52 15.96 2.08 -4.33
N ARG A 53 15.10 1.81 -5.31
CA ARG A 53 14.06 2.75 -5.76
C ARG A 53 12.71 2.08 -5.92
N HIS A 54 11.66 2.82 -5.66
CA HIS A 54 10.28 2.45 -6.01
C HIS A 54 10.09 2.46 -7.53
N ILE A 55 9.26 1.56 -8.05
CA ILE A 55 8.91 1.49 -9.48
C ILE A 55 7.40 1.72 -9.62
N PRO A 56 6.92 2.97 -9.52
CA PRO A 56 5.50 3.27 -9.65
C PRO A 56 5.08 3.30 -11.13
N CYS A 57 3.82 2.99 -11.39
CA CYS A 57 3.26 3.05 -12.74
C CYS A 57 3.02 4.49 -13.20
N VAL A 58 2.50 5.34 -12.32
CA VAL A 58 2.04 6.69 -12.62
C VAL A 58 2.37 7.67 -11.50
N ALA A 59 2.37 8.97 -11.83
CA ALA A 59 2.41 10.04 -10.84
C ALA A 59 1.02 10.65 -10.63
N LEU A 60 0.71 11.01 -9.39
CA LEU A 60 -0.49 11.71 -9.00
C LEU A 60 -0.11 13.08 -8.45
N LEU A 61 -0.62 14.15 -9.06
CA LEU A 61 -0.31 15.50 -8.62
C LEU A 61 -0.91 15.78 -7.24
N TYR A 62 -0.05 16.15 -6.28
CA TYR A 62 -0.48 16.86 -5.08
C TYR A 62 -0.55 18.37 -5.36
N SER A 63 -1.75 18.91 -5.40
CA SER A 63 -1.96 20.32 -5.74
C SER A 63 -2.55 21.06 -4.53
N ALA A 64 -1.69 21.41 -3.60
CA ALA A 64 -2.06 22.21 -2.43
C ALA A 64 -2.66 23.56 -2.83
N GLU A 65 -2.10 24.23 -3.86
CA GLU A 65 -2.58 25.52 -4.34
C GLU A 65 -4.02 25.45 -4.84
N GLY A 66 -4.40 24.36 -5.52
CA GLY A 66 -5.76 24.15 -5.98
C GLY A 66 -6.75 24.01 -4.83
N GLU A 67 -6.35 23.38 -3.75
CA GLU A 67 -7.15 23.24 -2.53
C GLU A 67 -7.26 24.56 -1.76
N TRP A 68 -6.19 25.35 -1.69
CA TRP A 68 -6.20 26.68 -1.05
C TRP A 68 -7.05 27.69 -1.78
N MET A 69 -7.12 27.57 -3.12
CA MET A 69 -7.88 28.52 -3.95
C MET A 69 -9.36 28.19 -4.07
N ASP A 70 -9.70 26.89 -4.09
CA ASP A 70 -11.09 26.43 -4.26
C ASP A 70 -11.27 25.01 -3.70
N ARG A 71 -11.32 24.93 -2.38
CA ARG A 71 -11.46 23.63 -1.69
C ARG A 71 -12.76 22.91 -1.99
N GLU A 72 -13.84 23.67 -2.23
CA GLU A 72 -15.17 23.10 -2.43
C GLU A 72 -15.31 22.35 -3.77
N SER A 73 -14.57 22.79 -4.80
CA SER A 73 -14.58 22.16 -6.12
C SER A 73 -13.44 21.15 -6.33
N ALA A 74 -12.51 21.03 -5.37
CA ALA A 74 -11.39 20.11 -5.47
C ALA A 74 -11.87 18.68 -5.21
N GLN A 75 -11.60 17.77 -6.14
CA GLN A 75 -11.81 16.35 -5.90
C GLN A 75 -10.83 15.84 -4.84
N PRO A 76 -11.30 15.13 -3.78
CA PRO A 76 -10.42 14.52 -2.80
C PRO A 76 -9.41 13.57 -3.44
N LEU A 77 -8.13 13.75 -3.09
CA LEU A 77 -7.05 12.92 -3.63
C LEU A 77 -7.22 11.46 -3.26
N GLU A 78 -7.80 11.20 -2.09
CA GLU A 78 -8.07 9.88 -1.52
C GLU A 78 -8.99 9.05 -2.41
N GLU A 79 -9.94 9.67 -3.12
CA GLU A 79 -10.83 8.96 -4.05
C GLU A 79 -10.07 8.39 -5.23
N VAL A 80 -9.12 9.17 -5.76
CA VAL A 80 -8.26 8.76 -6.87
C VAL A 80 -7.29 7.67 -6.40
N CYS A 81 -6.64 7.86 -5.24
CA CYS A 81 -5.78 6.87 -4.62
C CYS A 81 -6.51 5.54 -4.41
N LEU A 82 -7.73 5.59 -3.89
CA LEU A 82 -8.53 4.39 -3.65
C LEU A 82 -8.90 3.66 -4.94
N ALA A 83 -9.23 4.40 -6.00
CA ALA A 83 -9.53 3.81 -7.32
C ALA A 83 -8.30 3.09 -7.91
N LEU A 84 -7.12 3.71 -7.83
CA LEU A 84 -5.86 3.12 -8.28
C LEU A 84 -5.47 1.89 -7.46
N ASN A 85 -5.54 1.99 -6.13
CA ASN A 85 -5.25 0.89 -5.22
C ASN A 85 -6.15 -0.33 -5.47
N ARG A 86 -7.46 -0.12 -5.68
CA ARG A 86 -8.42 -1.20 -5.98
C ARG A 86 -8.17 -1.87 -7.32
N ALA A 87 -7.52 -1.16 -8.24
CA ALA A 87 -7.19 -1.64 -9.58
C ALA A 87 -5.76 -2.20 -9.69
N GLN A 88 -5.00 -2.24 -8.60
CA GLN A 88 -3.58 -2.59 -8.56
C GLN A 88 -2.76 -1.74 -9.56
N ILE A 89 -2.90 -0.42 -9.47
CA ILE A 89 -2.07 0.54 -10.18
C ILE A 89 -1.31 1.34 -9.14
N ASP A 90 -0.01 1.14 -9.08
CA ASP A 90 0.86 1.81 -8.13
C ASP A 90 1.21 3.22 -8.61
N TYR A 91 1.38 4.13 -7.66
CA TYR A 91 1.58 5.55 -7.95
C TYR A 91 2.46 6.23 -6.91
N GLU A 92 3.08 7.35 -7.31
CA GLU A 92 3.67 8.32 -6.40
C GLU A 92 2.89 9.63 -6.39
N ILE A 93 2.78 10.25 -5.22
CA ILE A 93 2.16 11.57 -5.07
C ILE A 93 3.28 12.62 -5.15
N ILE A 94 3.22 13.46 -6.19
CA ILE A 94 4.27 14.42 -6.50
C ILE A 94 3.74 15.84 -6.38
N PRO A 95 4.39 16.73 -5.61
CA PRO A 95 4.00 18.13 -5.53
C PRO A 95 4.35 18.91 -6.81
N GLY A 96 3.59 19.97 -7.08
CA GLY A 96 3.68 20.73 -8.32
C GLY A 96 5.03 21.42 -8.56
N ASP A 97 5.70 21.87 -7.50
CA ASP A 97 7.03 22.50 -7.54
C ASP A 97 8.13 21.54 -8.02
N VAL A 98 8.02 20.26 -7.71
CA VAL A 98 8.92 19.22 -8.25
C VAL A 98 8.66 19.03 -9.74
N LEU A 99 7.38 19.00 -10.15
CA LEU A 99 7.00 18.74 -11.54
C LEU A 99 7.43 19.86 -12.49
N VAL A 100 7.36 21.13 -12.10
CA VAL A 100 7.72 22.26 -13.01
C VAL A 100 9.17 22.20 -13.50
N SER A 101 10.05 21.49 -12.79
CA SER A 101 11.45 21.27 -13.17
C SER A 101 11.73 19.85 -13.67
N ALA A 102 10.74 18.97 -13.70
CA ALA A 102 10.91 17.56 -14.06
C ALA A 102 11.29 17.42 -15.55
N PRO A 103 12.42 16.80 -15.88
CA PRO A 103 12.82 16.56 -17.27
C PRO A 103 11.95 15.49 -17.92
N VAL A 104 11.69 15.68 -19.21
CA VAL A 104 10.95 14.74 -20.05
C VAL A 104 11.87 14.11 -21.07
N GLU A 105 11.92 12.78 -21.10
CA GLU A 105 12.70 11.99 -22.03
C GLU A 105 11.92 10.73 -22.44
N ASN A 106 11.97 10.36 -23.72
CA ASN A 106 11.34 9.13 -24.22
C ASN A 106 9.86 8.97 -23.82
N ARG A 107 9.07 10.05 -23.88
CA ARG A 107 7.65 10.08 -23.49
C ARG A 107 7.39 9.77 -22.01
N ARG A 108 8.38 9.95 -21.18
CA ARG A 108 8.32 9.80 -19.73
C ARG A 108 8.95 11.02 -19.07
N PHE A 109 8.57 11.30 -17.84
CA PHE A 109 9.24 12.33 -17.04
C PHE A 109 9.84 11.71 -15.79
N ARG A 110 10.85 12.38 -15.25
CA ARG A 110 11.55 11.93 -14.05
C ARG A 110 11.35 12.92 -12.90
N ALA A 111 10.99 12.40 -11.73
CA ALA A 111 10.99 13.14 -10.48
C ALA A 111 11.75 12.33 -9.42
N GLY A 112 12.81 12.92 -8.85
CA GLY A 112 13.74 12.17 -8.02
C GLY A 112 14.43 11.04 -8.80
N GLU A 113 14.36 9.84 -8.26
CA GLU A 113 14.91 8.63 -8.87
C GLU A 113 13.87 7.89 -9.75
N GLU A 114 12.60 8.23 -9.64
CA GLU A 114 11.49 7.56 -10.31
C GLU A 114 11.21 8.14 -11.69
N THR A 115 10.62 7.31 -12.55
CA THR A 115 10.28 7.66 -13.93
C THR A 115 8.84 7.26 -14.26
N PHE A 116 8.04 8.21 -14.74
CA PHE A 116 6.59 8.07 -14.92
C PHE A 116 6.18 8.19 -16.38
N GLY A 117 5.25 7.35 -16.81
CA GLY A 117 4.62 7.42 -18.14
C GLY A 117 3.38 8.30 -18.19
N ALA A 118 2.77 8.58 -17.04
CA ALA A 118 1.61 9.44 -16.94
C ALA A 118 1.63 10.30 -15.68
N LEU A 119 1.01 11.49 -15.80
CA LEU A 119 0.62 12.36 -14.70
C LEU A 119 -0.91 12.37 -14.61
N ILE A 120 -1.45 12.06 -13.43
CA ILE A 120 -2.86 12.20 -13.11
C ILE A 120 -3.07 13.48 -12.31
N VAL A 121 -3.99 14.31 -12.74
CA VAL A 121 -4.41 15.54 -12.05
C VAL A 121 -5.85 15.33 -11.60
N SER A 122 -6.08 15.20 -10.29
CA SER A 122 -7.42 15.09 -9.71
C SER A 122 -8.26 16.35 -10.04
N GLY A 123 -9.58 16.20 -10.10
CA GLY A 123 -10.50 17.27 -10.49
C GLY A 123 -10.30 18.52 -9.64
N ARG A 124 -9.99 19.65 -10.30
CA ARG A 124 -9.81 20.95 -9.68
C ARG A 124 -9.98 22.08 -10.70
N ARG A 125 -10.38 23.23 -10.20
CA ARG A 125 -10.70 24.38 -11.04
C ARG A 125 -9.46 25.15 -11.48
N PHE A 126 -8.44 25.23 -10.65
CA PHE A 126 -7.26 26.07 -10.86
C PHE A 126 -5.96 25.29 -10.69
N MET A 127 -4.93 25.70 -11.43
CA MET A 127 -3.57 25.19 -11.35
C MET A 127 -2.59 26.32 -11.67
N SER A 128 -1.39 26.32 -11.10
CA SER A 128 -0.39 27.35 -11.37
C SER A 128 -0.05 27.44 -12.87
N ALA A 129 0.15 28.64 -13.39
CA ALA A 129 0.49 28.85 -14.79
C ALA A 129 1.79 28.13 -15.19
N GLN A 130 2.77 28.04 -14.27
CA GLN A 130 4.01 27.31 -14.51
C GLN A 130 3.75 25.82 -14.70
N LEU A 131 2.91 25.21 -13.87
CA LEU A 131 2.57 23.80 -13.98
C LEU A 131 1.71 23.52 -15.22
N CYS A 132 0.80 24.45 -15.60
CA CYS A 132 0.08 24.37 -16.88
C CYS A 132 1.04 24.37 -18.08
N ALA A 133 2.04 25.23 -18.07
CA ALA A 133 3.06 25.28 -19.12
C ALA A 133 3.90 23.99 -19.18
N TRP A 134 4.27 23.44 -18.02
CA TRP A 134 4.95 22.14 -17.96
C TRP A 134 4.06 21.03 -18.52
N CYS A 135 2.80 20.92 -18.11
CA CYS A 135 1.85 19.93 -18.63
C CYS A 135 1.70 20.03 -20.16
N GLN A 136 1.64 21.27 -20.72
CA GLN A 136 1.60 21.48 -22.15
C GLN A 136 2.86 20.94 -22.83
N SER A 137 4.04 21.27 -22.32
CA SER A 137 5.32 20.81 -22.83
C SER A 137 5.46 19.29 -22.75
N ALA A 138 5.12 18.69 -21.59
CA ALA A 138 5.21 17.26 -21.34
C ALA A 138 4.25 16.47 -22.26
N SER A 139 3.02 16.95 -22.42
CA SER A 139 2.04 16.36 -23.34
C SER A 139 2.50 16.43 -24.79
N ALA A 140 3.08 17.55 -25.23
CA ALA A 140 3.65 17.70 -26.57
C ALA A 140 4.82 16.73 -26.82
N GLN A 141 5.53 16.33 -25.79
CA GLN A 141 6.60 15.32 -25.82
C GLN A 141 6.11 13.88 -25.62
N GLY A 142 4.78 13.69 -25.57
CA GLY A 142 4.14 12.37 -25.53
C GLY A 142 3.95 11.78 -24.14
N VAL A 143 4.13 12.54 -23.06
CA VAL A 143 3.72 12.13 -21.72
C VAL A 143 2.19 12.15 -21.64
N SER A 144 1.59 11.14 -21.04
CA SER A 144 0.15 11.08 -20.82
C SER A 144 -0.24 11.94 -19.62
N VAL A 145 -0.73 13.17 -19.87
CA VAL A 145 -1.30 14.04 -18.82
C VAL A 145 -2.81 13.86 -18.81
N LEU A 146 -3.36 13.38 -17.69
CA LEU A 146 -4.76 13.01 -17.53
C LEU A 146 -5.43 13.94 -16.50
N PHE A 147 -6.41 14.73 -16.94
CA PHE A 147 -7.22 15.59 -16.07
C PHE A 147 -8.54 14.89 -15.73
N LEU A 148 -8.84 14.72 -14.47
CA LEU A 148 -10.10 14.11 -14.03
C LEU A 148 -11.22 15.14 -14.06
N GLY A 149 -12.27 14.85 -14.83
CA GLY A 149 -13.47 15.69 -14.99
C GLY A 149 -13.28 16.89 -15.91
N ALA A 150 -12.31 17.76 -15.62
CA ALA A 150 -12.03 18.96 -16.44
C ALA A 150 -10.55 19.36 -16.36
N ALA A 151 -10.06 20.00 -17.42
CA ALA A 151 -8.75 20.64 -17.35
C ALA A 151 -8.82 21.92 -16.50
N PRO A 152 -7.87 22.15 -15.58
CA PRO A 152 -7.87 23.32 -14.72
C PRO A 152 -7.52 24.60 -15.50
N ALA A 153 -8.01 25.74 -15.01
CA ALA A 153 -7.63 27.06 -15.54
C ALA A 153 -6.26 27.48 -14.96
N PRO A 154 -5.36 28.03 -15.79
CA PRO A 154 -4.09 28.53 -15.31
C PRO A 154 -4.27 29.80 -14.45
N VAL A 155 -3.53 29.90 -13.36
CA VAL A 155 -3.51 31.07 -12.49
C VAL A 155 -2.07 31.46 -12.16
N ASP A 156 -1.77 32.73 -12.29
CA ASP A 156 -0.53 33.33 -11.82
C ASP A 156 -0.87 34.50 -10.90
N PRO A 157 -0.66 34.41 -9.58
CA PRO A 157 -0.96 35.48 -8.65
C PRO A 157 -0.15 36.78 -8.91
N ALA A 158 1.01 36.69 -9.57
CA ALA A 158 1.86 37.83 -9.92
C ALA A 158 1.47 38.49 -11.26
N ALA A 159 0.69 37.79 -12.10
CA ALA A 159 0.34 38.22 -13.45
C ALA A 159 -1.11 37.83 -13.83
N MET A 160 -2.07 38.15 -12.99
CA MET A 160 -3.48 37.74 -13.12
C MET A 160 -4.15 38.12 -14.45
N GLU A 161 -3.72 39.20 -15.07
CA GLU A 161 -4.29 39.67 -16.34
C GLU A 161 -3.56 39.17 -17.59
N ALA A 162 -2.42 38.48 -17.41
CA ALA A 162 -1.66 37.95 -18.54
C ALA A 162 -2.33 36.67 -19.10
N PRO A 163 -2.34 36.48 -20.43
CA PRO A 163 -2.81 35.21 -20.98
C PRO A 163 -1.80 34.11 -20.66
N HIS A 164 -2.28 33.07 -20.05
CA HIS A 164 -1.46 31.87 -19.72
C HIS A 164 -1.88 30.70 -20.64
N PRO A 165 -0.94 29.82 -21.03
CA PRO A 165 -1.27 28.67 -21.84
C PRO A 165 -2.19 27.72 -21.07
N ALA A 166 -3.19 27.19 -21.74
CA ALA A 166 -3.99 26.12 -21.21
C ALA A 166 -3.10 24.85 -21.01
N PRO A 167 -3.34 24.05 -19.97
CA PRO A 167 -2.57 22.83 -19.78
C PRO A 167 -2.85 21.85 -20.93
N GLY A 168 -1.80 21.25 -21.48
CA GLY A 168 -1.92 20.17 -22.46
C GLY A 168 -2.20 18.85 -21.76
N GLY A 169 -3.09 18.05 -22.34
CA GLY A 169 -3.44 16.74 -21.80
C GLY A 169 -4.82 16.27 -22.25
N THR A 170 -5.28 15.18 -21.67
CA THR A 170 -6.57 14.54 -21.98
C THR A 170 -7.49 14.60 -20.77
N VAL A 171 -8.73 15.04 -20.97
CA VAL A 171 -9.76 14.96 -19.93
C VAL A 171 -10.35 13.57 -19.92
N VAL A 172 -10.41 12.94 -18.75
CA VAL A 172 -10.99 11.62 -18.54
C VAL A 172 -11.97 11.65 -17.35
N SER A 173 -12.98 10.80 -17.38
CA SER A 173 -13.83 10.63 -16.19
C SER A 173 -13.16 9.76 -15.15
N GLN A 174 -13.59 9.85 -13.90
CA GLN A 174 -13.08 9.00 -12.81
C GLN A 174 -13.27 7.51 -13.12
N GLU A 175 -14.41 7.16 -13.71
CA GLU A 175 -14.75 5.76 -14.05
C GLU A 175 -13.88 5.22 -15.19
N ALA A 176 -13.46 6.09 -16.11
CA ALA A 176 -12.62 5.72 -17.26
C ALA A 176 -11.12 5.68 -16.92
N LEU A 177 -10.69 6.23 -15.79
CA LEU A 177 -9.28 6.38 -15.42
C LEU A 177 -8.52 5.06 -15.49
N VAL A 178 -9.01 4.03 -14.79
CA VAL A 178 -8.34 2.73 -14.69
C VAL A 178 -8.18 2.07 -16.07
N GLU A 179 -9.22 2.08 -16.89
CA GLU A 179 -9.17 1.50 -18.23
C GLU A 179 -8.26 2.29 -19.17
N THR A 180 -8.26 3.61 -19.03
CA THR A 180 -7.34 4.50 -19.77
C THR A 180 -5.89 4.15 -19.44
N LEU A 181 -5.54 4.01 -18.16
CA LEU A 181 -4.18 3.63 -17.74
C LEU A 181 -3.78 2.24 -18.23
N ARG A 182 -4.70 1.30 -18.20
CA ARG A 182 -4.50 -0.06 -18.75
C ARG A 182 -4.24 -0.04 -20.25
N SER A 183 -4.99 0.74 -21.00
CA SER A 183 -4.82 0.88 -22.46
C SER A 183 -3.49 1.54 -22.83
N LEU A 184 -2.96 2.39 -21.95
CA LEU A 184 -1.63 3.01 -22.07
C LEU A 184 -0.50 2.08 -21.65
N GLY A 185 -0.80 0.86 -21.15
CA GLY A 185 0.21 -0.08 -20.66
C GLY A 185 0.82 0.31 -19.30
N LEU A 186 0.11 1.14 -18.52
CA LEU A 186 0.56 1.67 -17.23
C LEU A 186 -0.04 0.88 -16.05
N SER A 187 -0.27 -0.41 -16.23
CA SER A 187 -0.71 -1.35 -15.21
C SER A 187 0.13 -2.61 -15.33
N GLU A 188 1.10 -2.77 -14.46
CA GLU A 188 2.03 -3.91 -14.50
C GLU A 188 1.49 -5.17 -13.80
N ILE A 189 0.58 -4.99 -12.85
CA ILE A 189 -0.06 -6.07 -12.09
C ILE A 189 -1.48 -6.29 -12.61
N ARG A 190 -1.80 -7.56 -12.91
CA ARG A 190 -3.15 -7.96 -13.34
C ARG A 190 -3.58 -9.24 -12.65
N CYS A 191 -4.67 -9.17 -11.91
CA CYS A 191 -5.34 -10.32 -11.34
C CYS A 191 -6.34 -10.91 -12.33
N ASP A 192 -6.56 -12.23 -12.27
CA ASP A 192 -7.58 -12.95 -13.06
C ASP A 192 -9.01 -12.63 -12.60
N ALA A 193 -9.18 -12.12 -11.39
CA ALA A 193 -10.43 -11.59 -10.84
C ALA A 193 -10.18 -10.29 -10.07
N PRO A 194 -11.19 -9.43 -9.91
CA PRO A 194 -11.05 -8.21 -9.11
C PRO A 194 -10.64 -8.49 -7.66
N GLN A 195 -9.59 -7.82 -7.19
CA GLN A 195 -9.04 -7.96 -5.84
C GLN A 195 -8.93 -6.58 -5.17
N PRO A 196 -10.04 -5.97 -4.73
CA PRO A 196 -10.05 -4.58 -4.27
C PRO A 196 -9.25 -4.34 -2.99
N TYR A 197 -8.91 -5.39 -2.24
CA TYR A 197 -8.11 -5.33 -1.02
C TYR A 197 -6.65 -5.78 -1.21
N LEU A 198 -6.26 -6.20 -2.41
CA LEU A 198 -4.88 -6.50 -2.71
C LEU A 198 -4.11 -5.19 -2.92
N ARG A 199 -3.02 -5.02 -2.17
CA ARG A 199 -2.04 -3.95 -2.37
C ARG A 199 -0.75 -4.56 -2.88
N TYR A 200 -0.01 -3.79 -3.67
CA TYR A 200 1.34 -4.17 -4.05
C TYR A 200 2.28 -2.97 -4.02
N TYR A 201 3.56 -3.25 -3.96
CA TYR A 201 4.64 -2.27 -3.99
C TYR A 201 5.83 -2.88 -4.73
N HIS A 202 6.20 -2.29 -5.87
CA HIS A 202 7.30 -2.77 -6.69
C HIS A 202 8.58 -1.99 -6.36
N TYR A 203 9.67 -2.70 -6.06
CA TYR A 203 10.90 -2.09 -5.62
C TYR A 203 12.10 -2.74 -6.31
N ALA A 204 13.00 -1.90 -6.87
CA ALA A 204 14.25 -2.33 -7.46
C ALA A 204 15.41 -2.05 -6.50
N GLN A 205 16.23 -3.06 -6.31
CA GLN A 205 17.51 -3.00 -5.61
C GLN A 205 18.66 -3.23 -6.59
N GLU A 206 19.90 -3.05 -6.14
CA GLU A 206 21.09 -3.27 -6.95
C GLU A 206 21.20 -4.74 -7.43
N ASP A 207 20.74 -5.69 -6.60
CA ASP A 207 20.83 -7.14 -6.84
C ASP A 207 19.55 -7.78 -7.37
N GLY A 208 18.53 -6.99 -7.70
CA GLY A 208 17.28 -7.50 -8.28
C GLY A 208 16.03 -6.70 -7.94
N GLU A 209 14.90 -7.22 -8.35
CA GLU A 209 13.60 -6.60 -8.14
C GLU A 209 12.69 -7.47 -7.27
N ILE A 210 11.86 -6.82 -6.47
CA ILE A 210 10.88 -7.46 -5.61
C ILE A 210 9.51 -6.78 -5.74
N ILE A 211 8.45 -7.56 -5.60
CA ILE A 211 7.09 -7.04 -5.46
C ILE A 211 6.51 -7.54 -4.16
N LEU A 212 6.19 -6.61 -3.28
CA LEU A 212 5.47 -6.90 -2.04
C LEU A 212 3.98 -6.96 -2.36
N PHE A 213 3.30 -8.01 -1.92
CA PHE A 213 1.84 -8.13 -1.97
C PHE A 213 1.29 -8.18 -0.56
N PHE A 214 0.23 -7.43 -0.30
CA PHE A 214 -0.41 -7.35 1.00
C PHE A 214 -1.92 -7.46 0.86
N ASN A 215 -2.54 -8.31 1.68
CA ASN A 215 -3.99 -8.40 1.81
C ASN A 215 -4.48 -7.44 2.90
N GLU A 216 -5.21 -6.41 2.51
CA GLU A 216 -5.76 -5.41 3.43
C GLU A 216 -7.14 -5.82 4.00
N ASP A 217 -7.74 -6.91 3.51
CA ASP A 217 -9.01 -7.42 4.04
C ASP A 217 -8.79 -8.03 5.43
N PRO A 218 -9.54 -7.57 6.46
CA PRO A 218 -9.41 -8.10 7.81
C PRO A 218 -10.03 -9.49 8.00
N VAL A 219 -10.86 -9.95 7.07
CA VAL A 219 -11.71 -11.13 7.25
C VAL A 219 -11.45 -12.20 6.20
N HIS A 220 -11.28 -11.80 4.92
CA HIS A 220 -11.24 -12.74 3.81
C HIS A 220 -9.82 -12.94 3.29
N ALA A 221 -9.49 -14.19 3.00
CA ALA A 221 -8.27 -14.51 2.28
C ALA A 221 -8.40 -14.12 0.79
N ILE A 222 -7.30 -13.68 0.20
CA ILE A 222 -7.16 -13.50 -1.25
C ILE A 222 -6.59 -14.78 -1.83
N GLU A 223 -7.22 -15.31 -2.86
CA GLU A 223 -6.69 -16.38 -3.70
C GLU A 223 -6.97 -16.02 -5.16
N CYS A 224 -5.90 -15.74 -5.91
CA CYS A 224 -5.99 -15.34 -7.31
C CYS A 224 -4.71 -15.69 -8.06
N ARG A 225 -4.76 -15.57 -9.39
CA ARG A 225 -3.60 -15.58 -10.25
C ARG A 225 -3.23 -14.16 -10.63
N VAL A 226 -1.95 -13.81 -10.43
CA VAL A 226 -1.43 -12.48 -10.68
C VAL A 226 -0.40 -12.52 -11.80
N ARG A 227 -0.60 -11.73 -12.85
CA ARG A 227 0.44 -11.45 -13.84
C ARG A 227 1.30 -10.30 -13.35
N THR A 228 2.61 -10.49 -13.43
CA THR A 228 3.62 -9.52 -12.99
C THR A 228 4.59 -9.23 -14.12
N PRO A 229 5.42 -8.17 -14.03
CA PRO A 229 6.48 -7.91 -15.01
C PRO A 229 7.60 -8.96 -14.98
N PHE A 230 7.67 -9.80 -13.95
CA PHE A 230 8.71 -10.81 -13.81
C PHE A 230 8.49 -12.00 -14.76
N GLY A 231 9.62 -12.61 -15.19
CA GLY A 231 9.61 -13.85 -15.94
C GLY A 231 9.27 -15.07 -15.07
N ALA A 232 9.54 -16.27 -15.59
CA ALA A 232 9.23 -17.53 -14.91
C ALA A 232 10.19 -17.87 -13.76
N ASP A 233 11.36 -17.24 -13.70
CA ASP A 233 12.34 -17.46 -12.64
C ASP A 233 12.05 -16.53 -11.45
N ILE A 234 11.20 -17.00 -10.56
CA ILE A 234 10.67 -16.26 -9.42
C ILE A 234 10.52 -17.16 -8.20
N CYS A 235 10.60 -16.56 -7.02
CA CYS A 235 10.31 -17.24 -5.76
C CYS A 235 9.54 -16.32 -4.80
N TRP A 236 8.81 -16.92 -3.87
CA TRP A 236 8.19 -16.24 -2.75
C TRP A 236 9.17 -16.13 -1.59
N TYR A 237 9.12 -14.99 -0.89
CA TYR A 237 9.73 -14.81 0.42
C TYR A 237 8.64 -14.47 1.44
N ASP A 238 8.58 -15.25 2.50
CA ASP A 238 7.74 -14.97 3.67
C ASP A 238 8.57 -14.20 4.70
N PRO A 239 8.32 -12.90 4.90
CA PRO A 239 9.10 -12.11 5.85
C PRO A 239 8.77 -12.43 7.32
N TRP A 240 7.61 -13.06 7.58
CA TRP A 240 7.24 -13.49 8.92
C TRP A 240 8.04 -14.74 9.35
N LEU A 241 8.08 -15.74 8.50
CA LEU A 241 8.80 -16.98 8.74
C LEU A 241 10.30 -16.88 8.39
N ASN A 242 10.71 -15.87 7.62
CA ASN A 242 12.05 -15.75 7.07
C ASN A 242 12.43 -16.93 6.15
N GLU A 243 11.53 -17.31 5.28
CA GLU A 243 11.68 -18.47 4.41
C GLU A 243 11.45 -18.13 2.94
N LEU A 244 12.21 -18.79 2.07
CA LEU A 244 12.01 -18.76 0.61
C LEU A 244 11.20 -19.97 0.16
N ALA A 245 10.33 -19.77 -0.81
CA ALA A 245 9.49 -20.80 -1.37
C ALA A 245 9.38 -20.71 -2.89
N ALA A 246 9.19 -21.85 -3.55
CA ALA A 246 8.93 -21.89 -4.97
C ALA A 246 7.59 -21.19 -5.30
N ALA A 247 7.59 -20.38 -6.36
CA ALA A 247 6.37 -19.80 -6.89
C ALA A 247 5.69 -20.78 -7.86
N GLU A 248 4.37 -21.00 -7.68
CA GLU A 248 3.57 -21.78 -8.62
C GLU A 248 3.14 -20.87 -9.77
N THR A 249 3.65 -21.15 -10.97
CA THR A 249 3.29 -20.40 -12.19
C THR A 249 2.38 -21.24 -13.08
N GLU A 250 1.34 -20.60 -13.60
CA GLU A 250 0.38 -21.19 -14.51
C GLU A 250 -0.13 -20.13 -15.50
N ASP A 251 -0.18 -20.45 -16.81
CA ASP A 251 -0.64 -19.54 -17.86
C ASP A 251 -0.01 -18.14 -17.85
N GLY A 252 1.27 -18.05 -17.48
CA GLY A 252 2.01 -16.79 -17.42
C GLY A 252 1.65 -15.89 -16.23
N GLY A 253 0.95 -16.42 -15.24
CA GLY A 253 0.70 -15.76 -13.95
C GLY A 253 1.26 -16.58 -12.79
N VAL A 254 1.44 -15.97 -11.65
CA VAL A 254 1.84 -16.59 -10.39
C VAL A 254 0.62 -16.75 -9.49
N ARG A 255 0.50 -17.90 -8.85
CA ARG A 255 -0.55 -18.13 -7.86
C ARG A 255 -0.24 -17.39 -6.57
N LEU A 256 -1.15 -16.51 -6.17
CA LEU A 256 -1.09 -15.73 -4.96
C LEU A 256 -2.14 -16.22 -3.96
N ARG A 257 -1.70 -16.50 -2.73
CA ARG A 257 -2.58 -16.78 -1.59
C ARG A 257 -2.13 -15.96 -0.42
N LEU A 258 -3.03 -15.14 0.12
CA LEU A 258 -2.78 -14.30 1.28
C LEU A 258 -3.92 -14.45 2.27
N SER A 259 -3.62 -14.82 3.49
CA SER A 259 -4.55 -14.71 4.62
C SER A 259 -4.87 -13.24 4.91
N PRO A 260 -5.90 -12.94 5.71
CA PRO A 260 -6.14 -11.58 6.21
C PRO A 260 -4.86 -10.97 6.80
N TYR A 261 -4.56 -9.71 6.38
CA TYR A 261 -3.37 -8.94 6.80
C TYR A 261 -2.01 -9.61 6.51
N GLN A 262 -1.96 -10.63 5.67
CA GLN A 262 -0.70 -11.26 5.30
C GLN A 262 0.02 -10.47 4.20
N MET A 263 1.34 -10.38 4.33
CA MET A 263 2.26 -9.92 3.29
C MET A 263 3.10 -11.09 2.79
N MET A 264 3.29 -11.17 1.47
CA MET A 264 4.26 -12.04 0.81
C MET A 264 5.05 -11.22 -0.22
N ILE A 265 6.28 -11.58 -0.41
CA ILE A 265 7.19 -10.87 -1.32
C ILE A 265 7.57 -11.79 -2.46
N LEU A 266 7.28 -11.37 -3.68
CA LEU A 266 7.72 -12.04 -4.89
C LEU A 266 9.10 -11.46 -5.28
N LYS A 267 10.08 -12.33 -5.42
CA LYS A 267 11.45 -11.97 -5.82
C LYS A 267 11.74 -12.51 -7.21
N ALA A 268 12.31 -11.69 -8.08
CA ALA A 268 12.90 -12.14 -9.33
C ALA A 268 14.15 -12.98 -9.05
N GLY A 269 14.33 -14.07 -9.81
CA GLY A 269 15.40 -15.04 -9.62
C GLY A 269 15.06 -16.15 -8.62
N ASN A 270 15.30 -17.39 -9.06
CA ASN A 270 15.07 -18.57 -8.23
C ASN A 270 16.36 -18.96 -7.51
N SER A 271 16.43 -18.74 -6.21
CA SER A 271 17.58 -19.10 -5.38
C SER A 271 17.55 -20.53 -4.85
N GLY A 272 16.93 -21.49 -5.58
CA GLY A 272 16.78 -22.87 -5.15
C GLY A 272 15.73 -23.05 -4.02
N ALA A 273 14.72 -22.18 -4.04
CA ALA A 273 13.67 -22.13 -3.03
C ALA A 273 12.92 -23.47 -2.91
N LYS A 274 12.68 -23.88 -1.68
CA LYS A 274 11.83 -25.01 -1.36
C LYS A 274 10.36 -24.65 -1.55
N ARG A 275 9.51 -25.65 -1.82
CA ARG A 275 8.07 -25.44 -1.89
C ARG A 275 7.56 -24.91 -0.54
N LEU A 276 6.66 -23.90 -0.57
CA LEU A 276 5.97 -23.45 0.65
C LEU A 276 5.25 -24.62 1.29
N TRP A 277 5.53 -24.83 2.57
CA TRP A 277 4.67 -25.67 3.37
C TRP A 277 3.34 -24.95 3.56
N GLN A 278 2.28 -25.53 3.01
CA GLN A 278 0.92 -25.11 3.31
C GLN A 278 0.34 -26.15 4.24
N PRO A 279 -0.14 -25.77 5.43
CA PRO A 279 -0.83 -26.74 6.28
C PRO A 279 -2.02 -27.29 5.50
N GLU A 280 -2.15 -28.62 5.48
CA GLU A 280 -3.35 -29.24 5.00
C GLU A 280 -4.55 -28.65 5.76
N LYS A 281 -5.65 -28.38 5.04
CA LYS A 281 -6.89 -27.96 5.71
C LYS A 281 -7.32 -29.12 6.60
N ALA A 282 -6.96 -29.03 7.90
CA ALA A 282 -7.49 -29.96 8.89
C ALA A 282 -9.00 -29.75 9.01
N ALA A 283 -9.75 -30.83 9.19
CA ALA A 283 -11.14 -30.71 9.54
C ALA A 283 -11.27 -29.96 10.89
N PRO A 284 -12.27 -29.11 11.06
CA PRO A 284 -12.52 -28.46 12.33
C PRO A 284 -12.64 -29.50 13.44
N VAL A 285 -11.90 -29.32 14.51
CA VAL A 285 -12.04 -30.14 15.73
C VAL A 285 -12.88 -29.36 16.69
N GLU A 286 -14.04 -29.86 17.02
CA GLU A 286 -14.88 -29.32 18.09
C GLU A 286 -14.44 -30.00 19.41
N PRO A 287 -13.93 -29.24 20.39
CA PRO A 287 -13.60 -29.79 21.70
C PRO A 287 -14.86 -30.28 22.38
N GLU A 288 -14.85 -31.50 22.92
CA GLU A 288 -15.92 -32.01 23.77
C GLU A 288 -15.79 -31.48 25.19
N GLY A 289 -16.90 -31.00 25.76
CA GLY A 289 -16.96 -30.53 27.14
C GLY A 289 -17.05 -29.01 27.29
N GLY A 290 -17.02 -28.56 28.53
CA GLY A 290 -17.07 -27.13 28.86
C GLY A 290 -15.69 -26.48 28.87
N TRP A 291 -15.69 -25.17 28.92
CA TRP A 291 -14.50 -24.34 29.00
C TRP A 291 -14.33 -23.75 30.39
N THR A 292 -13.10 -23.64 30.86
CA THR A 292 -12.78 -22.88 32.08
C THR A 292 -11.97 -21.66 31.67
N LEU A 293 -12.52 -20.47 31.89
CA LEU A 293 -11.82 -19.21 31.76
C LEU A 293 -11.18 -18.84 33.10
N SER A 294 -9.87 -18.61 33.09
CA SER A 294 -9.15 -18.10 34.27
C SER A 294 -8.53 -16.74 33.90
N MET A 295 -8.84 -15.71 34.64
CA MET A 295 -8.26 -14.37 34.46
C MET A 295 -7.20 -14.17 35.55
N ILE A 296 -5.95 -14.01 35.14
CA ILE A 296 -4.82 -13.77 36.02
C ILE A 296 -4.39 -12.32 35.81
N PRO A 297 -4.49 -11.44 36.85
CA PRO A 297 -4.02 -10.07 36.74
C PRO A 297 -2.53 -10.01 36.44
N ALA A 298 -2.12 -8.96 35.74
CA ALA A 298 -0.71 -8.75 35.43
C ALA A 298 0.13 -8.65 36.72
N GLY A 299 1.23 -9.40 36.79
CA GLY A 299 2.09 -9.47 37.97
C GLY A 299 1.64 -10.43 39.07
N GLU A 300 0.49 -11.12 38.90
CA GLU A 300 -0.01 -12.15 39.80
C GLU A 300 0.22 -13.57 39.22
N THR A 301 0.20 -14.58 40.07
CA THR A 301 0.33 -15.99 39.66
C THR A 301 -0.98 -16.77 39.80
N GLU A 302 -1.94 -16.21 40.52
CA GLU A 302 -3.24 -16.84 40.78
C GLU A 302 -4.37 -16.10 40.05
N PRO A 303 -5.35 -16.82 39.50
CA PRO A 303 -6.48 -16.19 38.84
C PRO A 303 -7.40 -15.48 39.86
N SER A 304 -7.71 -14.23 39.57
CA SER A 304 -8.72 -13.45 40.31
C SER A 304 -10.15 -13.87 39.98
N VAL A 305 -10.36 -14.40 38.76
CA VAL A 305 -11.66 -14.86 38.27
C VAL A 305 -11.51 -16.23 37.63
N ARG A 306 -12.44 -17.15 37.93
CA ARG A 306 -12.63 -18.42 37.21
C ARG A 306 -14.09 -18.59 36.83
N LEU A 307 -14.34 -18.77 35.54
CA LEU A 307 -15.69 -18.99 35.01
C LEU A 307 -15.73 -20.32 34.24
N ASN A 308 -16.78 -21.10 34.47
CA ASN A 308 -17.08 -22.28 33.65
C ASN A 308 -18.08 -21.87 32.56
N LEU A 309 -17.68 -22.01 31.30
CA LEU A 309 -18.44 -21.62 30.14
C LEU A 309 -18.85 -22.86 29.34
N PRO A 310 -20.13 -22.94 28.89
CA PRO A 310 -20.60 -24.07 28.09
C PRO A 310 -20.00 -24.05 26.67
N ALA A 311 -19.57 -22.88 26.19
CA ALA A 311 -18.95 -22.67 24.89
C ALA A 311 -17.96 -21.52 24.96
N LEU A 312 -17.05 -21.42 23.97
CA LEU A 312 -16.24 -20.21 23.77
C LEU A 312 -17.16 -19.01 23.53
N THR A 313 -16.95 -17.98 24.30
CA THR A 313 -17.77 -16.76 24.31
C THR A 313 -16.92 -15.55 24.01
N ASN A 314 -17.48 -14.55 23.33
CA ASN A 314 -16.83 -13.27 23.16
C ASN A 314 -16.66 -12.60 24.53
N LEU A 315 -15.40 -12.42 24.96
CA LEU A 315 -15.08 -11.82 26.26
C LEU A 315 -15.45 -10.33 26.36
N CYS A 316 -15.81 -9.69 25.26
CA CYS A 316 -16.33 -8.32 25.22
C CYS A 316 -17.86 -8.26 25.22
N ALA A 317 -18.56 -9.39 25.36
CA ALA A 317 -20.02 -9.41 25.41
C ALA A 317 -20.51 -8.78 26.73
N PRO A 318 -21.53 -7.90 26.68
CA PRO A 318 -21.99 -7.14 27.86
C PRO A 318 -22.55 -8.00 29.01
N ASP A 319 -22.92 -9.23 28.73
CA ASP A 319 -23.49 -10.20 29.65
C ASP A 319 -22.49 -11.04 30.43
N LEU A 320 -21.19 -10.79 30.21
CA LEU A 320 -20.11 -11.47 30.94
C LEU A 320 -19.62 -10.72 32.19
N TYR A 321 -20.07 -9.48 32.41
CA TYR A 321 -19.64 -8.63 33.52
C TYR A 321 -20.80 -8.21 34.41
#